data_90c7623df69406a89bdf12fde8d47c17
#
_entry.id   90c7623df69406a89bdf12fde8d47c17
#
_cell.length_a   1.000
_cell.length_b   1.000
_cell.length_c   1.000
_cell.angle_alpha   90.00
_cell.angle_beta   90.00
_cell.angle_gamma   90.00
#
_symmetry.space_group_name_H-M   'P 1'
#
loop_
_entity.id
_entity.type
_entity.pdbx_description
1 polymer ?
#
loop_
_entity_poly.entity_id
_entity_poly.type
_entity_poly.pdbx_seq_one_letter_code
_entity_poly.pdbx_strand_id
1 'polypeptide(L)'
;MAKKYIVTLTEEERTHLRGMLSCGKEGVRKLTRARILLKADENWADKVICEAFDVSPSTVERVRRRFVEEGLEAALNRRPTGRRYARKLDGKAEAHLIALACGKPPSGRKAWTFRLLAEQLVVLEQVDVDSVSHETVRQVLKKTKSSPGKKSNG
;
A
#
# COMPACT_ATOMS: atom_id res chain seq x y z
N MET A 1 -29.18 3.65 -24.24
CA MET A 1 -29.28 4.10 -22.85
C MET A 1 -28.36 5.29 -22.60
N ALA A 2 -28.86 6.29 -21.93
CA ALA A 2 -28.02 7.44 -21.55
C ALA A 2 -26.94 7.00 -20.53
N LYS A 3 -25.72 7.41 -20.77
CA LYS A 3 -24.61 7.11 -19.85
C LYS A 3 -24.77 7.94 -18.58
N LYS A 4 -24.75 7.28 -17.44
CA LYS A 4 -24.89 7.92 -16.13
C LYS A 4 -23.69 8.81 -15.79
N TYR A 5 -22.50 8.38 -16.15
CA TYR A 5 -21.25 9.11 -15.89
C TYR A 5 -20.55 9.42 -17.20
N ILE A 6 -20.46 10.70 -17.50
CA ILE A 6 -19.82 11.20 -18.73
C ILE A 6 -18.40 11.64 -18.37
N VAL A 7 -17.40 11.09 -19.06
CA VAL A 7 -16.01 11.46 -18.89
C VAL A 7 -15.66 12.55 -19.90
N THR A 8 -15.20 13.67 -19.39
CA THR A 8 -14.66 14.78 -20.20
C THR A 8 -13.28 15.12 -19.65
N LEU A 9 -12.25 14.88 -20.45
CA LEU A 9 -10.86 15.15 -20.09
C LEU A 9 -10.42 16.52 -20.58
N THR A 10 -9.61 17.21 -19.78
CA THR A 10 -8.91 18.41 -20.24
C THR A 10 -7.73 18.03 -21.14
N GLU A 11 -7.19 18.99 -21.90
CA GLU A 11 -6.01 18.75 -22.72
C GLU A 11 -4.79 18.31 -21.89
N GLU A 12 -4.63 18.87 -20.70
CA GLU A 12 -3.57 18.48 -19.78
C GLU A 12 -3.73 17.05 -19.31
N GLU A 13 -4.94 16.65 -18.95
CA GLU A 13 -5.26 15.27 -18.56
C GLU A 13 -5.04 14.29 -19.69
N ARG A 14 -5.44 14.62 -20.92
CA ARG A 14 -5.18 13.80 -22.12
C ARG A 14 -3.68 13.60 -22.35
N THR A 15 -2.93 14.69 -22.31
CA THR A 15 -1.48 14.67 -22.47
C THR A 15 -0.80 13.85 -21.41
N HIS A 16 -1.23 14.01 -20.16
CA HIS A 16 -0.73 13.23 -19.03
C HIS A 16 -0.99 11.71 -19.23
N LEU A 17 -2.21 11.34 -19.58
CA LEU A 17 -2.58 9.94 -19.80
C LEU A 17 -1.82 9.32 -20.99
N ARG A 18 -1.69 10.04 -22.09
CA ARG A 18 -0.93 9.58 -23.26
C ARG A 18 0.56 9.41 -22.94
N GLY A 19 1.13 10.35 -22.19
CA GLY A 19 2.51 10.26 -21.70
C GLY A 19 2.73 9.05 -20.81
N MET A 20 1.79 8.78 -19.91
CA MET A 20 1.83 7.61 -19.04
C MET A 20 1.81 6.30 -19.83
N LEU A 21 0.96 6.21 -20.86
CA LEU A 21 0.88 5.04 -21.74
C LEU A 21 2.14 4.86 -22.60
N SER A 22 2.72 5.95 -23.09
CA SER A 22 3.97 5.93 -23.85
C SER A 22 5.14 5.41 -23.03
N CYS A 23 5.27 5.88 -21.79
CA CYS A 23 6.34 5.45 -20.89
C CYS A 23 6.22 4.00 -20.45
N GLY A 24 5.00 3.52 -20.25
CA GLY A 24 4.71 2.14 -19.86
C GLY A 24 5.29 1.69 -18.51
N LYS A 25 5.75 2.62 -17.70
CA LYS A 25 6.39 2.32 -16.39
C LYS A 25 5.40 2.07 -15.25
N GLU A 26 4.15 2.42 -15.46
CA GLU A 26 3.10 2.27 -14.46
C GLU A 26 2.53 0.84 -14.42
N GLY A 27 1.88 0.50 -13.32
CA GLY A 27 1.24 -0.80 -13.19
C GLY A 27 0.14 -1.04 -14.24
N VAL A 28 0.03 -2.27 -14.72
CA VAL A 28 -0.93 -2.67 -15.77
C VAL A 28 -2.36 -2.18 -15.50
N ARG A 29 -2.82 -2.29 -14.27
CA ARG A 29 -4.18 -1.84 -13.88
C ARG A 29 -4.36 -0.33 -14.03
N LYS A 30 -3.33 0.43 -13.72
CA LYS A 30 -3.33 1.90 -13.85
C LYS A 30 -3.34 2.30 -15.33
N LEU A 31 -2.52 1.64 -16.16
CA LEU A 31 -2.49 1.84 -17.60
C LEU A 31 -3.83 1.48 -18.27
N THR A 32 -4.46 0.37 -17.86
CA THR A 32 -5.77 -0.02 -18.35
C THR A 32 -6.84 1.02 -18.03
N ARG A 33 -6.84 1.56 -16.82
CA ARG A 33 -7.76 2.65 -16.42
C ARG A 33 -7.52 3.91 -17.23
N ALA A 34 -6.26 4.26 -17.50
CA ALA A 34 -5.91 5.39 -18.36
C ALA A 34 -6.48 5.22 -19.78
N ARG A 35 -6.36 4.04 -20.37
CA ARG A 35 -6.95 3.73 -21.68
C ARG A 35 -8.47 3.82 -21.67
N ILE A 36 -9.12 3.30 -20.63
CA ILE A 36 -10.58 3.40 -20.47
C ILE A 36 -11.03 4.85 -20.46
N LEU A 37 -10.35 5.71 -19.69
CA LEU A 37 -10.68 7.14 -19.61
C LEU A 37 -10.50 7.86 -20.93
N LEU A 38 -9.42 7.60 -21.66
CA LEU A 38 -9.18 8.20 -22.99
C LEU A 38 -10.26 7.80 -23.98
N LYS A 39 -10.64 6.54 -24.03
CA LYS A 39 -11.68 6.05 -24.94
C LYS A 39 -13.08 6.52 -24.52
N ALA A 40 -13.33 6.65 -23.24
CA ALA A 40 -14.56 7.22 -22.73
C ALA A 40 -14.72 8.71 -23.11
N ASP A 41 -13.62 9.47 -23.07
CA ASP A 41 -13.58 10.86 -23.53
C ASP A 41 -13.83 10.97 -25.05
N GLU A 42 -13.36 10.00 -25.83
CA GLU A 42 -13.63 9.89 -27.27
C GLU A 42 -15.07 9.41 -27.59
N ASN A 43 -15.94 9.30 -26.59
CA ASN A 43 -17.33 8.84 -26.70
C ASN A 43 -17.52 7.39 -27.16
N TRP A 44 -16.54 6.54 -26.94
CA TRP A 44 -16.69 5.12 -27.23
C TRP A 44 -17.79 4.49 -26.37
N ALA A 45 -18.54 3.57 -26.96
CA ALA A 45 -19.52 2.78 -26.23
C ALA A 45 -18.81 1.88 -25.21
N ASP A 46 -19.40 1.71 -24.03
CA ASP A 46 -18.82 0.89 -22.97
C ASP A 46 -18.56 -0.55 -23.40
N LYS A 47 -19.47 -1.10 -24.24
CA LYS A 47 -19.31 -2.43 -24.84
C LYS A 47 -18.03 -2.53 -25.68
N VAL A 48 -17.73 -1.51 -26.50
CA VAL A 48 -16.55 -1.45 -27.34
C VAL A 48 -15.27 -1.35 -26.49
N ILE A 49 -15.33 -0.55 -25.43
CA ILE A 49 -14.22 -0.42 -24.47
C ILE A 49 -13.95 -1.76 -23.78
N CYS A 50 -15.01 -2.47 -23.35
CA CYS A 50 -14.89 -3.77 -22.72
C CYS A 50 -14.22 -4.80 -23.64
N GLU A 51 -14.63 -4.83 -24.89
CA GLU A 51 -14.06 -5.74 -25.90
C GLU A 51 -12.60 -5.38 -26.24
N ALA A 52 -12.30 -4.08 -26.39
CA ALA A 52 -10.96 -3.59 -26.75
C ALA A 52 -9.90 -3.87 -25.68
N PHE A 53 -10.27 -3.79 -24.41
CA PHE A 53 -9.33 -3.93 -23.29
C PHE A 53 -9.56 -5.17 -22.43
N ASP A 54 -10.46 -6.02 -22.83
CA ASP A 54 -10.81 -7.25 -22.11
C ASP A 54 -11.16 -7.00 -20.64
N VAL A 55 -12.06 -6.06 -20.42
CA VAL A 55 -12.53 -5.65 -19.09
C VAL A 55 -14.04 -5.82 -18.97
N SER A 56 -14.52 -6.01 -17.75
CA SER A 56 -15.95 -6.11 -17.49
C SER A 56 -16.66 -4.76 -17.56
N PRO A 57 -17.94 -4.70 -17.93
CA PRO A 57 -18.74 -3.47 -17.90
C PRO A 57 -18.72 -2.76 -16.55
N SER A 58 -18.74 -3.50 -15.47
CA SER A 58 -18.67 -2.94 -14.10
C SER A 58 -17.34 -2.26 -13.82
N THR A 59 -16.26 -2.69 -14.45
CA THR A 59 -14.95 -2.02 -14.36
C THR A 59 -14.99 -0.67 -15.06
N VAL A 60 -15.53 -0.61 -16.27
CA VAL A 60 -15.67 0.64 -17.05
C VAL A 60 -16.55 1.64 -16.29
N GLU A 61 -17.71 1.19 -15.79
CA GLU A 61 -18.61 2.02 -15.01
C GLU A 61 -17.94 2.59 -13.75
N ARG A 62 -17.20 1.74 -13.03
CA ARG A 62 -16.48 2.14 -11.82
C ARG A 62 -15.41 3.19 -12.10
N VAL A 63 -14.66 3.04 -13.19
CA VAL A 63 -13.63 4.00 -13.59
C VAL A 63 -14.26 5.34 -13.97
N ARG A 64 -15.32 5.34 -14.77
CA ARG A 64 -16.09 6.55 -15.12
C ARG A 64 -16.64 7.25 -13.88
N ARG A 65 -17.27 6.50 -13.00
CA ARG A 65 -17.84 7.00 -11.75
C ARG A 65 -16.78 7.67 -10.89
N ARG A 66 -15.67 7.00 -10.67
CA ARG A 66 -14.59 7.56 -9.85
C ARG A 66 -13.98 8.82 -10.45
N PHE A 67 -13.84 8.88 -11.75
CA PHE A 67 -13.38 10.09 -12.43
C PHE A 67 -14.32 11.26 -12.18
N VAL A 68 -15.62 11.06 -12.37
CA VAL A 68 -16.63 12.10 -12.21
C VAL A 68 -16.78 12.55 -10.75
N GLU A 69 -16.77 11.62 -9.81
CA GLU A 69 -16.97 11.89 -8.39
C GLU A 69 -15.71 12.33 -7.64
N GLU A 70 -14.55 11.76 -7.96
CA GLU A 70 -13.32 11.89 -7.17
C GLU A 70 -12.14 12.49 -7.96
N GLY A 71 -12.22 12.58 -9.28
CA GLY A 71 -11.18 13.14 -10.14
C GLY A 71 -10.24 12.10 -10.77
N LEU A 72 -9.28 12.58 -11.57
CA LEU A 72 -8.38 11.75 -12.37
C LEU A 72 -7.49 10.84 -11.52
N GLU A 73 -6.82 11.38 -10.55
CA GLU A 73 -5.89 10.62 -9.70
C GLU A 73 -6.60 9.47 -8.96
N ALA A 74 -7.78 9.73 -8.43
CA ALA A 74 -8.58 8.72 -7.75
C ALA A 74 -9.06 7.62 -8.71
N ALA A 75 -9.39 7.98 -9.96
CA ALA A 75 -9.79 7.02 -10.98
C ALA A 75 -8.65 6.10 -11.41
N LEU A 76 -7.42 6.60 -11.48
CA LEU A 76 -6.23 5.86 -11.87
C LEU A 76 -5.71 4.95 -10.76
N ASN A 77 -5.69 5.43 -9.54
CA ASN A 77 -5.07 4.75 -8.41
C ASN A 77 -6.05 3.82 -7.68
N ARG A 78 -5.49 2.81 -7.03
CA ARG A 78 -6.28 1.96 -6.15
C ARG A 78 -6.72 2.76 -4.92
N ARG A 79 -7.99 2.63 -4.53
CA ARG A 79 -8.46 3.20 -3.27
C ARG A 79 -7.67 2.57 -2.11
N PRO A 80 -7.08 3.37 -1.22
CA PRO A 80 -6.40 2.82 -0.05
C PRO A 80 -7.37 2.00 0.79
N THR A 81 -6.89 0.88 1.32
CA THR A 81 -7.72 0.04 2.17
C THR A 81 -7.96 0.74 3.51
N GLY A 82 -9.20 0.85 3.92
CA GLY A 82 -9.57 1.38 5.23
C GLY A 82 -9.30 0.39 6.37
N ARG A 83 -8.89 -0.83 6.05
CA ARG A 83 -8.56 -1.82 7.07
C ARG A 83 -7.28 -1.44 7.80
N ARG A 84 -7.43 -1.05 9.03
CA ARG A 84 -6.31 -0.89 9.95
C ARG A 84 -6.26 -2.14 10.82
N TYR A 85 -5.20 -2.91 10.67
CA TYR A 85 -4.93 -4.00 11.59
C TYR A 85 -4.28 -3.41 12.83
N ALA A 86 -4.77 -3.80 14.00
CA ALA A 86 -4.11 -3.47 15.25
C ALA A 86 -2.68 -4.01 15.21
N ARG A 87 -1.72 -3.20 15.63
CA ARG A 87 -0.35 -3.64 15.76
C ARG A 87 -0.26 -4.72 16.83
N LYS A 88 0.42 -5.80 16.52
CA LYS A 88 0.64 -6.88 17.48
C LYS A 88 1.48 -6.43 18.67
N LEU A 89 2.42 -5.53 18.42
CA LEU A 89 3.22 -4.89 19.45
C LEU A 89 2.85 -3.40 19.52
N ASP A 90 2.41 -2.96 20.68
CA ASP A 90 2.17 -1.54 20.97
C ASP A 90 3.49 -0.83 21.32
N GLY A 91 3.46 0.46 21.57
CA GLY A 91 4.65 1.23 21.92
C GLY A 91 5.35 0.74 23.17
N LYS A 92 4.61 0.25 24.15
CA LYS A 92 5.14 -0.33 25.38
C LYS A 92 5.88 -1.66 25.11
N ALA A 93 5.28 -2.53 24.30
CA ALA A 93 5.90 -3.80 23.90
C ALA A 93 7.13 -3.57 23.04
N GLU A 94 7.12 -2.61 22.14
CA GLU A 94 8.29 -2.22 21.35
C GLU A 94 9.43 -1.72 22.24
N ALA A 95 9.14 -0.90 23.24
CA ALA A 95 10.14 -0.41 24.18
C ALA A 95 10.78 -1.55 24.99
N HIS A 96 10.01 -2.51 25.46
CA HIS A 96 10.51 -3.70 26.13
C HIS A 96 11.39 -4.55 25.20
N LEU A 97 11.00 -4.73 23.96
CA LEU A 97 11.79 -5.46 22.96
C LEU A 97 13.15 -4.81 22.72
N ILE A 98 13.18 -3.50 22.59
CA ILE A 98 14.42 -2.72 22.39
C ILE A 98 15.32 -2.85 23.63
N ALA A 99 14.75 -2.75 24.83
CA ALA A 99 15.48 -2.92 26.08
C ALA A 99 16.09 -4.32 26.20
N LEU A 100 15.36 -5.38 25.84
CA LEU A 100 15.87 -6.73 25.80
C LEU A 100 17.02 -6.88 24.81
N ALA A 101 16.87 -6.35 23.59
CA ALA A 101 17.88 -6.44 22.55
C ALA A 101 19.18 -5.71 22.90
N CYS A 102 19.09 -4.64 23.68
CA CYS A 102 20.25 -3.89 24.20
C CYS A 102 20.88 -4.54 25.43
N GLY A 103 20.18 -5.43 26.10
CA GLY A 103 20.67 -6.15 27.28
C GLY A 103 21.55 -7.34 26.94
N LYS A 104 22.04 -8.01 27.96
CA LYS A 104 22.82 -9.24 27.81
C LYS A 104 21.90 -10.41 27.42
N PRO A 105 22.36 -11.29 26.49
CA PRO A 105 21.61 -12.50 26.18
C PRO A 105 21.54 -13.44 27.39
N PRO A 106 20.58 -14.39 27.40
CA PRO A 106 20.47 -15.37 28.48
C PRO A 106 21.71 -16.25 28.64
N SER A 107 21.88 -16.81 29.82
CA SER A 107 22.95 -17.77 30.11
C SER A 107 23.05 -18.86 29.05
N GLY A 108 24.27 -19.10 28.57
CA GLY A 108 24.56 -20.10 27.54
C GLY A 108 24.39 -19.60 26.11
N ARG A 109 24.06 -18.34 25.91
CA ARG A 109 23.93 -17.73 24.58
C ARG A 109 24.94 -16.59 24.41
N LYS A 110 25.57 -16.54 23.25
CA LYS A 110 26.54 -15.47 22.91
C LYS A 110 25.88 -14.19 22.39
N ALA A 111 24.71 -14.32 21.78
CA ALA A 111 24.01 -13.20 21.18
C ALA A 111 22.49 -13.45 21.19
N TRP A 112 21.73 -12.37 21.06
CA TRP A 112 20.29 -12.44 20.84
C TRP A 112 19.98 -12.90 19.42
N THR A 113 19.01 -13.81 19.29
CA THR A 113 18.36 -14.13 18.02
C THR A 113 16.95 -13.56 18.02
N PHE A 114 16.35 -13.36 16.85
CA PHE A 114 14.98 -12.85 16.78
C PHE A 114 13.96 -13.80 17.41
N ARG A 115 14.18 -15.10 17.31
CA ARG A 115 13.34 -16.11 17.98
C ARG A 115 13.45 -16.02 19.48
N LEU A 116 14.64 -15.89 20.00
CA LEU A 116 14.88 -15.78 21.44
C LEU A 116 14.27 -14.49 22.00
N LEU A 117 14.39 -13.38 21.29
CA LEU A 117 13.73 -12.13 21.65
C LEU A 117 12.21 -12.28 21.67
N ALA A 118 11.62 -12.93 20.67
CA ALA A 118 10.19 -13.19 20.60
C ALA A 118 9.71 -14.05 21.77
N GLU A 119 10.42 -15.10 22.12
CA GLU A 119 10.11 -15.97 23.27
C GLU A 119 10.19 -15.22 24.60
N GLN A 120 11.22 -14.43 24.80
CA GLN A 120 11.40 -13.64 26.03
C GLN A 120 10.36 -12.54 26.15
N LEU A 121 9.95 -11.92 25.07
CA LEU A 121 8.91 -10.89 25.06
C LEU A 121 7.56 -11.44 25.52
N VAL A 122 7.20 -12.64 25.08
CA VAL A 122 5.96 -13.33 25.49
C VAL A 122 5.97 -13.68 26.98
N VAL A 123 7.13 -14.02 27.54
CA VAL A 123 7.29 -14.37 28.97
C VAL A 123 7.15 -13.15 29.89
N LEU A 124 7.34 -11.92 29.37
CA LEU A 124 7.20 -10.72 30.17
C LEU A 124 5.72 -10.46 30.51
N GLU A 125 5.36 -10.55 31.77
CA GLU A 125 4.01 -10.33 32.27
C GLU A 125 3.51 -8.89 32.00
N GLN A 126 4.41 -7.97 31.81
CA GLN A 126 4.12 -6.55 31.54
C GLN A 126 3.67 -6.29 30.11
N VAL A 127 3.78 -7.28 29.24
CA VAL A 127 3.42 -7.20 27.82
C VAL A 127 2.28 -8.17 27.54
N ASP A 128 1.13 -7.62 27.19
CA ASP A 128 -0.06 -8.40 26.84
C ASP A 128 0.04 -8.91 25.39
N VAL A 129 0.92 -9.89 25.17
CA VAL A 129 1.14 -10.50 23.87
C VAL A 129 1.23 -12.01 24.03
N ASP A 130 0.27 -12.73 23.46
CA ASP A 130 0.19 -14.20 23.53
C ASP A 130 1.26 -14.88 22.68
N SER A 131 1.55 -14.33 21.52
CA SER A 131 2.57 -14.87 20.62
C SER A 131 3.11 -13.80 19.66
N VAL A 132 4.40 -13.86 19.37
CA VAL A 132 5.08 -12.96 18.43
C VAL A 132 6.00 -13.79 17.53
N SER A 133 5.96 -13.55 16.21
CA SER A 133 6.87 -14.20 15.30
C SER A 133 8.24 -13.50 15.27
N HIS A 134 9.29 -14.24 14.97
CA HIS A 134 10.64 -13.70 14.79
C HIS A 134 10.69 -12.63 13.69
N GLU A 135 9.85 -12.73 12.67
CA GLU A 135 9.77 -11.76 11.59
C GLU A 135 9.20 -10.41 12.07
N THR A 136 8.21 -10.42 12.94
CA THR A 136 7.68 -9.21 13.58
C THR A 136 8.77 -8.51 14.41
N VAL A 137 9.52 -9.26 15.19
CA VAL A 137 10.68 -8.76 15.96
C VAL A 137 11.72 -8.13 15.05
N ARG A 138 12.06 -8.81 13.95
CA ARG A 138 13.02 -8.30 12.96
C ARG A 138 12.57 -6.97 12.36
N GLN A 139 11.32 -6.88 11.97
CA GLN A 139 10.76 -5.66 11.37
C GLN A 139 10.75 -4.48 12.33
N VAL A 140 10.39 -4.70 13.59
CA VAL A 140 10.38 -3.66 14.63
C VAL A 140 11.79 -3.13 14.87
N LEU A 141 12.77 -4.00 15.04
CA LEU A 141 14.17 -3.62 15.25
C LEU A 141 14.77 -2.92 14.04
N LYS A 142 14.44 -3.38 12.83
CA LYS A 142 14.87 -2.74 11.58
C LYS A 142 14.31 -1.33 11.46
N LYS A 143 13.06 -1.13 11.78
CA LYS A 143 12.39 0.19 11.78
C LYS A 143 13.08 1.14 12.75
N THR A 144 13.46 0.68 13.93
CA THR A 144 14.16 1.47 14.93
C THR A 144 15.53 1.93 14.44
N LYS A 145 16.27 1.06 13.74
CA LYS A 145 17.57 1.41 13.13
C LYS A 145 17.45 2.38 11.97
N SER A 146 16.33 2.34 11.24
CA SER A 146 16.05 3.20 10.09
C SER A 146 15.35 4.50 10.46
N SER A 147 15.23 4.81 11.74
CA SER A 147 14.54 5.99 12.22
C SER A 147 15.24 7.27 11.75
N PRO A 148 14.51 8.23 11.13
CA PRO A 148 15.11 9.41 10.50
C PRO A 148 15.78 10.41 11.46
N GLY A 149 15.75 10.20 12.75
CA GLY A 149 16.42 11.03 13.75
C GLY A 149 17.94 10.78 13.87
N LYS A 150 18.49 9.78 13.20
CA LYS A 150 19.94 9.52 13.18
C LYS A 150 20.56 10.00 11.88
N LYS A 151 20.51 11.28 11.63
CA LYS A 151 21.51 11.87 10.77
C LYS A 151 22.80 11.85 11.59
N SER A 152 23.70 10.99 11.23
CA SER A 152 25.10 11.16 11.60
C SER A 152 25.49 12.54 11.11
N ASN A 153 25.74 13.43 12.03
CA ASN A 153 26.48 14.64 11.74
C ASN A 153 27.90 14.18 11.38
N GLY A 154 28.11 14.06 10.08
CA GLY A 154 29.45 14.01 9.57
C GLY A 154 30.07 15.37 9.69
#